data_7de637744aeed6f3bd7950b05cc5e7b7
#
_entry.id   7de637744aeed6f3bd7950b05cc5e7b7
#
_cell.length_a   1.000
_cell.length_b   1.000
_cell.length_c   1.000
_cell.angle_alpha   90.00
_cell.angle_beta   90.00
_cell.angle_gamma   90.00
#
_symmetry.space_group_name_H-M   'P 1'
#
loop_
_entity.id
_entity.type
_entity.pdbx_description
1 polymer ?
#
loop_
_entity_poly.entity_id
_entity_poly.type
_entity_poly.pdbx_seq_one_letter_code
_entity_poly.pdbx_strand_id
1 'polypeptide(L)'
;MKPVILFLHDPSTKPNANNNHILLPNAFEELNWETRIYNPEDISLKNNRIEFQSEPLPTKCLIWALGFGRKATTLDRFNILHNAPNFSFVTSVSELLLSHGKASWAEFLPETIISQDVNRIIEEISSGNDQWVLKPLAGSFGRSVHKVNNQDIKLVNSLFRESPDQFWVLQRYIEGIEHGETRTIIAGKEIIGSYLRKPEDAFRANVAQGGQISQTDLSERDRLVVEQIVPRLAEKNIGFAAVDTCEGFLVEVNIVNPGGLSSLQDVYSEDFSKKTALAIIKAKKIS
;
A
#
# COMPACT_ATOMS: atom_id res chain seq x y z
N MET A 1 -30.26 13.65 4.16
CA MET A 1 -29.19 14.00 3.20
C MET A 1 -28.44 12.73 2.88
N LYS A 2 -28.02 12.54 1.61
CA LYS A 2 -27.15 11.42 1.25
C LYS A 2 -25.82 11.55 2.00
N PRO A 3 -25.21 10.46 2.47
CA PRO A 3 -23.84 10.51 2.95
C PRO A 3 -22.88 10.90 1.84
N VAL A 4 -21.80 11.61 2.19
CA VAL A 4 -20.85 12.16 1.21
C VAL A 4 -19.50 11.49 1.40
N ILE A 5 -18.88 11.06 0.29
CA ILE A 5 -17.49 10.62 0.26
C ILE A 5 -16.70 11.49 -0.72
N LEU A 6 -15.51 11.90 -0.30
CA LEU A 6 -14.55 12.60 -1.11
C LEU A 6 -13.39 11.69 -1.48
N PHE A 7 -13.07 11.63 -2.74
CA PHE A 7 -11.86 10.99 -3.23
C PHE A 7 -10.82 12.06 -3.58
N LEU A 8 -9.64 11.95 -2.99
CA LEU A 8 -8.50 12.80 -3.34
C LEU A 8 -7.68 12.07 -4.40
N HIS A 9 -7.75 12.54 -5.63
CA HIS A 9 -7.06 11.95 -6.77
C HIS A 9 -6.56 13.04 -7.70
N ASP A 10 -5.29 12.95 -8.09
CA ASP A 10 -4.71 13.82 -9.11
C ASP A 10 -5.01 13.25 -10.50
N PRO A 11 -5.87 13.89 -11.29
CA PRO A 11 -6.24 13.40 -12.62
C PRO A 11 -5.08 13.49 -13.63
N SER A 12 -4.02 14.24 -13.33
CA SER A 12 -2.83 14.33 -14.18
C SER A 12 -1.87 13.15 -14.00
N THR A 13 -2.04 12.34 -12.95
CA THR A 13 -1.28 11.11 -12.80
C THR A 13 -1.69 10.15 -13.92
N LYS A 14 -0.67 9.69 -14.70
CA LYS A 14 -0.91 8.68 -15.73
C LYS A 14 -1.74 7.55 -15.15
N PRO A 15 -2.74 7.01 -15.89
CA PRO A 15 -3.47 5.84 -15.43
C PRO A 15 -2.43 4.74 -15.15
N ASN A 16 -2.16 4.55 -13.87
CA ASN A 16 -1.47 3.35 -13.42
C ASN A 16 -2.40 2.18 -13.71
N ALA A 17 -1.91 0.95 -13.69
CA ALA A 17 -2.71 -0.27 -13.81
C ALA A 17 -3.80 -0.42 -12.70
N ASN A 18 -4.14 0.64 -12.02
CA ASN A 18 -5.02 0.77 -10.88
C ASN A 18 -6.18 1.71 -11.23
N ASN A 19 -7.36 1.15 -11.43
CA ASN A 19 -8.59 1.86 -11.76
C ASN A 19 -9.43 2.25 -10.53
N ASN A 20 -8.85 2.26 -9.33
CA ASN A 20 -9.59 2.56 -8.09
C ASN A 20 -10.30 3.92 -8.14
N HIS A 21 -9.74 4.91 -8.83
CA HIS A 21 -10.33 6.25 -9.00
C HIS A 21 -11.59 6.26 -9.87
N ILE A 22 -11.90 5.14 -10.53
CA ILE A 22 -13.15 4.91 -11.29
C ILE A 22 -14.02 3.92 -10.51
N LEU A 23 -13.46 2.78 -10.13
CA LEU A 23 -14.20 1.67 -9.53
C LEU A 23 -14.82 2.05 -8.18
N LEU A 24 -14.07 2.72 -7.32
CA LEU A 24 -14.54 3.04 -5.97
C LEU A 24 -15.62 4.12 -5.96
N PRO A 25 -15.49 5.28 -6.66
CA PRO A 25 -16.58 6.25 -6.75
C PRO A 25 -17.87 5.62 -7.28
N ASN A 26 -17.82 4.86 -8.38
CA ASN A 26 -18.99 4.19 -8.94
C ASN A 26 -19.66 3.25 -7.92
N ALA A 27 -18.87 2.46 -7.18
CA ALA A 27 -19.39 1.57 -6.16
C ALA A 27 -20.13 2.32 -5.01
N PHE A 28 -19.63 3.49 -4.61
CA PHE A 28 -20.31 4.32 -3.61
C PHE A 28 -21.57 4.98 -4.16
N GLU A 29 -21.61 5.39 -5.43
CA GLU A 29 -22.81 5.93 -6.08
C GLU A 29 -23.91 4.87 -6.18
N GLU A 30 -23.58 3.62 -6.51
CA GLU A 30 -24.52 2.49 -6.49
C GLU A 30 -25.11 2.23 -5.10
N LEU A 31 -24.35 2.56 -4.04
CA LEU A 31 -24.80 2.49 -2.66
C LEU A 31 -25.53 3.76 -2.18
N ASN A 32 -25.90 4.64 -3.12
CA ASN A 32 -26.62 5.87 -2.89
C ASN A 32 -25.86 6.93 -2.06
N TRP A 33 -24.53 6.94 -2.15
CA TRP A 33 -23.69 8.00 -1.63
C TRP A 33 -23.52 9.13 -2.67
N GLU A 34 -23.31 10.36 -2.20
CA GLU A 34 -22.79 11.45 -3.03
C GLU A 34 -21.28 11.33 -3.10
N THR A 35 -20.71 11.25 -4.31
CA THR A 35 -19.27 11.17 -4.52
C THR A 35 -18.74 12.49 -5.06
N ARG A 36 -17.57 12.92 -4.58
CA ARG A 36 -16.84 14.07 -5.08
C ARG A 36 -15.38 13.69 -5.28
N ILE A 37 -14.78 14.16 -6.35
CA ILE A 37 -13.36 13.91 -6.66
C ILE A 37 -12.67 15.27 -6.73
N TYR A 38 -11.62 15.44 -5.92
CA TYR A 38 -10.80 16.65 -5.91
C TYR A 38 -9.33 16.32 -6.14
N ASN A 39 -8.62 17.22 -6.84
CA ASN A 39 -7.19 17.17 -6.88
C ASN A 39 -6.65 17.55 -5.48
N PRO A 40 -5.80 16.73 -4.84
CA PRO A 40 -5.23 17.07 -3.54
C PRO A 40 -4.43 18.39 -3.55
N GLU A 41 -4.01 18.89 -4.71
CA GLU A 41 -3.32 20.17 -4.86
C GLU A 41 -4.23 21.40 -4.71
N ASP A 42 -5.53 21.20 -4.88
CA ASP A 42 -6.52 22.29 -4.75
C ASP A 42 -6.94 22.55 -3.29
N ILE A 43 -6.30 21.88 -2.33
CA ILE A 43 -6.59 22.04 -0.90
C ILE A 43 -6.17 23.43 -0.40
N SER A 44 -7.03 24.04 0.38
CA SER A 44 -6.72 25.25 1.15
C SER A 44 -7.29 25.17 2.55
N LEU A 45 -6.72 25.95 3.48
CA LEU A 45 -7.20 26.07 4.85
C LEU A 45 -7.58 27.53 5.08
N LYS A 46 -8.86 27.82 5.34
CA LYS A 46 -9.37 29.14 5.65
C LYS A 46 -10.17 29.12 6.95
N ASN A 47 -9.78 29.93 7.91
CA ASN A 47 -10.47 30.01 9.20
C ASN A 47 -10.72 28.63 9.86
N ASN A 48 -9.72 27.77 9.86
CA ASN A 48 -9.75 26.40 10.36
C ASN A 48 -10.76 25.47 9.64
N ARG A 49 -11.10 25.79 8.39
CA ARG A 49 -11.95 24.96 7.53
C ARG A 49 -11.17 24.58 6.28
N ILE A 50 -11.24 23.30 5.93
CA ILE A 50 -10.69 22.84 4.65
C ILE A 50 -11.65 23.21 3.54
N GLU A 51 -11.09 23.76 2.47
CA GLU A 51 -11.75 24.06 1.22
C GLU A 51 -11.00 23.37 0.08
N PHE A 52 -11.74 22.90 -0.92
CA PHE A 52 -11.21 22.52 -2.23
C PHE A 52 -11.85 23.43 -3.28
N GLN A 53 -11.02 24.03 -4.14
CA GLN A 53 -11.47 24.98 -5.17
C GLN A 53 -12.33 26.12 -4.60
N SER A 54 -11.97 26.59 -3.38
CA SER A 54 -12.70 27.61 -2.62
C SER A 54 -14.10 27.20 -2.12
N GLU A 55 -14.46 25.93 -2.22
CA GLU A 55 -15.69 25.38 -1.65
C GLU A 55 -15.40 24.67 -0.32
N PRO A 56 -16.11 25.02 0.76
CA PRO A 56 -15.97 24.36 2.04
C PRO A 56 -16.49 22.93 1.96
N LEU A 57 -15.79 22.00 2.62
CA LEU A 57 -16.23 20.63 2.72
C LEU A 57 -17.49 20.48 3.57
N PRO A 58 -18.38 19.52 3.24
CA PRO A 58 -19.47 19.14 4.12
C PRO A 58 -18.97 18.76 5.51
N THR A 59 -19.66 19.19 6.56
CA THR A 59 -19.25 18.95 7.95
C THR A 59 -19.21 17.48 8.37
N LYS A 60 -19.83 16.60 7.59
CA LYS A 60 -19.81 15.15 7.77
C LYS A 60 -19.56 14.49 6.43
N CYS A 61 -18.31 14.19 6.15
CA CYS A 61 -17.94 13.42 4.97
C CYS A 61 -16.85 12.42 5.30
N LEU A 62 -16.78 11.35 4.51
CA LEU A 62 -15.69 10.40 4.52
C LEU A 62 -14.67 10.85 3.47
N ILE A 63 -13.39 10.86 3.79
CA ILE A 63 -12.32 11.21 2.87
C ILE A 63 -11.49 9.98 2.55
N TRP A 64 -11.28 9.71 1.27
CA TRP A 64 -10.41 8.65 0.78
C TRP A 64 -9.30 9.23 -0.09
N ALA A 65 -8.09 9.27 0.43
CA ALA A 65 -6.92 9.70 -0.33
C ALA A 65 -6.43 8.56 -1.22
N LEU A 66 -6.61 8.70 -2.53
CA LEU A 66 -6.08 7.81 -3.57
C LEU A 66 -4.75 8.34 -4.15
N GLY A 67 -4.34 9.53 -3.75
CA GLY A 67 -3.08 10.14 -4.12
C GLY A 67 -2.81 11.40 -3.31
N PHE A 68 -1.59 11.91 -3.42
CA PHE A 68 -1.12 13.03 -2.58
C PHE A 68 -0.66 14.25 -3.39
N GLY A 69 -0.85 14.22 -4.71
CA GLY A 69 -0.35 15.27 -5.60
C GLY A 69 1.19 15.29 -5.66
N ARG A 70 1.76 16.45 -5.98
CA ARG A 70 3.20 16.61 -6.17
C ARG A 70 4.00 16.30 -4.91
N LYS A 71 5.09 15.54 -5.08
CA LYS A 71 5.95 15.06 -3.98
C LYS A 71 6.52 16.22 -3.14
N ALA A 72 6.90 17.33 -3.78
CA ALA A 72 7.54 18.46 -3.11
C ALA A 72 6.70 19.09 -1.99
N THR A 73 5.37 19.05 -2.10
CA THR A 73 4.44 19.66 -1.14
C THR A 73 3.51 18.64 -0.46
N THR A 74 3.89 17.37 -0.49
CA THR A 74 3.08 16.29 0.12
C THR A 74 2.93 16.50 1.63
N LEU A 75 4.00 16.83 2.35
CA LEU A 75 3.95 17.04 3.80
C LEU A 75 3.06 18.22 4.19
N ASP A 76 3.03 19.29 3.40
CA ASP A 76 2.16 20.45 3.67
C ASP A 76 0.70 20.05 3.56
N ARG A 77 0.32 19.30 2.53
CA ARG A 77 -1.05 18.78 2.38
C ARG A 77 -1.42 17.82 3.49
N PHE A 78 -0.51 16.91 3.88
CA PHE A 78 -0.74 16.03 5.03
C PHE A 78 -0.97 16.82 6.32
N ASN A 79 -0.20 17.88 6.55
CA ASN A 79 -0.36 18.74 7.71
C ASN A 79 -1.74 19.40 7.73
N ILE A 80 -2.18 19.96 6.60
CA ILE A 80 -3.52 20.56 6.47
C ILE A 80 -4.62 19.50 6.75
N LEU A 81 -4.54 18.33 6.09
CA LEU A 81 -5.53 17.27 6.26
C LEU A 81 -5.55 16.66 7.67
N HIS A 82 -4.38 16.47 8.28
CA HIS A 82 -4.25 15.91 9.63
C HIS A 82 -4.88 16.80 10.71
N ASN A 83 -4.72 18.11 10.54
CA ASN A 83 -5.26 19.10 11.48
C ASN A 83 -6.69 19.53 11.17
N ALA A 84 -7.34 18.92 10.16
CA ALA A 84 -8.72 19.20 9.84
C ALA A 84 -9.68 18.66 10.92
N PRO A 85 -10.42 19.52 11.62
CA PRO A 85 -11.37 19.04 12.61
C PRO A 85 -12.58 18.38 11.92
N ASN A 86 -13.08 17.30 12.53
CA ASN A 86 -14.37 16.67 12.22
C ASN A 86 -14.49 15.89 10.90
N PHE A 87 -13.39 15.46 10.28
CA PHE A 87 -13.43 14.57 9.12
C PHE A 87 -13.11 13.12 9.50
N SER A 88 -13.82 12.20 8.86
CA SER A 88 -13.50 10.78 8.89
C SER A 88 -12.69 10.43 7.65
N PHE A 89 -11.61 9.67 7.84
CA PHE A 89 -10.78 9.19 6.73
C PHE A 89 -10.93 7.68 6.59
N VAL A 90 -10.93 7.16 5.36
CA VAL A 90 -10.87 5.71 5.11
C VAL A 90 -9.60 5.14 5.75
N THR A 91 -8.44 5.73 5.45
CA THR A 91 -7.18 5.49 6.17
C THR A 91 -6.74 6.80 6.78
N SER A 92 -6.37 6.79 8.07
CA SER A 92 -5.95 8.01 8.76
C SER A 92 -4.72 8.64 8.09
N VAL A 93 -4.67 9.96 8.09
CA VAL A 93 -3.60 10.72 7.42
C VAL A 93 -2.23 10.39 8.01
N SER A 94 -2.13 10.23 9.33
CA SER A 94 -0.91 9.82 10.02
C SER A 94 -0.39 8.47 9.53
N GLU A 95 -1.29 7.49 9.36
CA GLU A 95 -0.89 6.15 8.93
C GLU A 95 -0.50 6.11 7.45
N LEU A 96 -1.16 6.89 6.59
CA LEU A 96 -0.73 7.04 5.20
C LEU A 96 0.72 7.53 5.08
N LEU A 97 1.16 8.35 6.03
CA LEU A 97 2.53 8.85 6.08
C LEU A 97 3.50 7.89 6.79
N LEU A 98 3.11 7.35 7.95
CA LEU A 98 4.01 6.63 8.83
C LEU A 98 4.00 5.12 8.65
N SER A 99 2.86 4.52 8.25
CA SER A 99 2.71 3.06 8.14
C SER A 99 2.83 2.52 6.71
N HIS A 100 3.13 3.36 5.73
CA HIS A 100 3.36 2.92 4.35
C HIS A 100 4.68 2.14 4.18
N GLY A 101 5.65 2.38 5.05
CA GLY A 101 6.98 1.76 4.97
C GLY A 101 7.06 0.37 5.62
N LYS A 102 8.00 -0.46 5.13
CA LYS A 102 8.25 -1.82 5.64
C LYS A 102 8.56 -1.87 7.15
N ALA A 103 9.18 -0.84 7.70
CA ALA A 103 9.52 -0.76 9.12
C ALA A 103 8.29 -0.88 10.04
N SER A 104 7.12 -0.41 9.60
CA SER A 104 5.87 -0.48 10.39
C SER A 104 5.30 -1.89 10.52
N TRP A 105 5.81 -2.84 9.75
CA TRP A 105 5.34 -4.23 9.67
C TRP A 105 6.46 -5.22 9.93
N ALA A 106 7.56 -4.77 10.55
CA ALA A 106 8.78 -5.56 10.72
C ALA A 106 8.54 -6.88 11.48
N GLU A 107 7.57 -6.92 12.39
CA GLU A 107 7.22 -8.12 13.18
C GLU A 107 6.66 -9.28 12.31
N PHE A 108 6.17 -9.00 11.10
CA PHE A 108 5.61 -9.99 10.17
C PHE A 108 6.54 -10.32 9.01
N LEU A 109 7.61 -9.54 8.84
CA LEU A 109 8.59 -9.76 7.78
C LEU A 109 9.49 -10.96 8.12
N PRO A 110 10.09 -11.62 7.11
CA PRO A 110 11.23 -12.49 7.35
C PRO A 110 12.33 -11.71 8.08
N GLU A 111 13.34 -12.38 8.56
CA GLU A 111 14.49 -11.71 9.19
C GLU A 111 14.93 -10.51 8.36
N THR A 112 14.90 -9.32 8.99
CA THR A 112 15.05 -8.04 8.28
C THR A 112 15.90 -7.07 9.09
N ILE A 113 16.83 -6.42 8.38
CA ILE A 113 17.64 -5.31 8.89
C ILE A 113 17.36 -4.08 8.04
N ILE A 114 17.17 -2.93 8.68
CA ILE A 114 16.99 -1.64 7.99
C ILE A 114 18.09 -0.70 8.49
N SER A 115 18.99 -0.29 7.59
CA SER A 115 20.16 0.52 7.95
C SER A 115 20.62 1.44 6.81
N GLN A 116 21.27 2.54 7.17
CA GLN A 116 22.15 3.34 6.30
C GLN A 116 23.64 2.95 6.48
N ASP A 117 23.95 2.16 7.49
CA ASP A 117 25.31 1.71 7.75
C ASP A 117 25.63 0.45 6.92
N VAL A 118 26.49 0.62 5.95
CA VAL A 118 26.93 -0.48 5.09
C VAL A 118 27.65 -1.59 5.87
N ASN A 119 28.39 -1.25 6.94
CA ASN A 119 29.12 -2.24 7.72
C ASN A 119 28.14 -3.18 8.44
N ARG A 120 27.03 -2.65 8.97
CA ARG A 120 25.97 -3.46 9.60
C ARG A 120 25.34 -4.46 8.61
N ILE A 121 25.15 -4.03 7.37
CA ILE A 121 24.63 -4.90 6.30
C ILE A 121 25.64 -5.97 5.90
N ILE A 122 26.91 -5.59 5.75
CA ILE A 122 28.00 -6.51 5.37
C ILE A 122 28.24 -7.54 6.47
N GLU A 123 28.22 -7.13 7.73
CA GLU A 123 28.36 -8.03 8.88
C GLU A 123 27.33 -9.16 8.82
N GLU A 124 26.06 -8.81 8.58
CA GLU A 124 24.99 -9.80 8.48
C GLU A 124 25.14 -10.74 7.29
N ILE A 125 25.39 -10.19 6.09
CA ILE A 125 25.58 -11.00 4.88
C ILE A 125 26.78 -11.94 5.03
N SER A 126 27.80 -11.54 5.78
CA SER A 126 29.03 -12.32 5.98
C SER A 126 28.92 -13.36 7.10
N SER A 127 27.87 -13.29 7.91
CA SER A 127 27.70 -14.19 9.07
C SER A 127 27.38 -15.65 8.69
N GLY A 128 27.00 -15.90 7.42
CA GLY A 128 26.60 -17.22 6.92
C GLY A 128 26.62 -17.32 5.41
N ASN A 129 25.97 -18.38 4.91
CA ASN A 129 25.80 -18.63 3.47
C ASN A 129 24.37 -18.33 2.99
N ASP A 130 23.61 -17.59 3.77
CA ASP A 130 22.22 -17.32 3.46
C ASP A 130 22.05 -16.39 2.26
N GLN A 131 20.92 -16.53 1.59
CA GLN A 131 20.49 -15.64 0.51
C GLN A 131 19.66 -14.51 1.10
N TRP A 132 19.96 -13.31 0.67
CA TRP A 132 19.28 -12.08 1.10
C TRP A 132 18.75 -11.30 -0.08
N VAL A 133 17.79 -10.42 0.20
CA VAL A 133 17.32 -9.37 -0.72
C VAL A 133 17.69 -8.02 -0.14
N LEU A 134 18.48 -7.26 -0.88
CA LEU A 134 18.82 -5.87 -0.57
C LEU A 134 17.97 -4.94 -1.44
N LYS A 135 17.23 -4.04 -0.81
CA LYS A 135 16.30 -3.12 -1.49
C LYS A 135 16.20 -1.78 -0.78
N PRO A 136 15.87 -0.66 -1.47
CA PRO A 136 15.57 0.60 -0.81
C PRO A 136 14.38 0.50 0.15
N LEU A 137 14.46 1.18 1.31
CA LEU A 137 13.31 1.27 2.21
C LEU A 137 12.13 2.00 1.55
N ALA A 138 12.40 3.12 0.90
CA ALA A 138 11.43 3.92 0.15
C ALA A 138 11.43 3.57 -1.34
N GLY A 139 11.37 2.27 -1.67
CA GLY A 139 11.32 1.77 -3.04
C GLY A 139 9.89 1.44 -3.46
N SER A 140 9.62 1.57 -4.76
CA SER A 140 8.36 1.13 -5.37
C SER A 140 8.63 0.46 -6.72
N PHE A 141 7.69 -0.39 -7.17
CA PHE A 141 7.74 -1.10 -8.45
C PHE A 141 8.94 -2.05 -8.62
N GLY A 142 9.50 -2.60 -7.54
CA GLY A 142 10.62 -3.55 -7.60
C GLY A 142 11.93 -2.96 -8.15
N ARG A 143 12.09 -1.63 -8.17
CA ARG A 143 13.33 -0.99 -8.62
C ARG A 143 14.43 -1.18 -7.57
N SER A 144 15.67 -1.42 -8.05
CA SER A 144 16.85 -1.59 -7.20
C SER A 144 16.70 -2.69 -6.15
N VAL A 145 16.05 -3.79 -6.51
CA VAL A 145 15.96 -5.01 -5.69
C VAL A 145 17.07 -5.95 -6.15
N HIS A 146 17.94 -6.34 -5.22
CA HIS A 146 19.12 -7.17 -5.49
C HIS A 146 19.10 -8.41 -4.60
N LYS A 147 19.27 -9.60 -5.19
CA LYS A 147 19.59 -10.83 -4.44
C LYS A 147 21.07 -10.80 -4.15
N VAL A 148 21.45 -10.97 -2.91
CA VAL A 148 22.82 -10.84 -2.44
C VAL A 148 23.18 -11.93 -1.45
N ASN A 149 24.46 -12.29 -1.39
CA ASN A 149 25.04 -13.19 -0.43
C ASN A 149 26.48 -12.71 -0.05
N ASN A 150 27.24 -13.52 0.66
CA ASN A 150 28.59 -13.18 1.13
C ASN A 150 29.63 -12.95 0.01
N GLN A 151 29.30 -13.27 -1.25
CA GLN A 151 30.18 -13.00 -2.41
C GLN A 151 29.92 -11.61 -3.02
N ASP A 152 28.81 -10.95 -2.65
CA ASP A 152 28.32 -9.71 -3.27
C ASP A 152 28.75 -8.44 -2.53
N ILE A 153 29.71 -8.52 -1.61
CA ILE A 153 30.16 -7.37 -0.78
C ILE A 153 30.58 -6.17 -1.62
N LYS A 154 31.20 -6.39 -2.79
CA LYS A 154 31.56 -5.29 -3.69
C LYS A 154 30.36 -4.57 -4.28
N LEU A 155 29.32 -5.31 -4.64
CA LEU A 155 28.04 -4.75 -5.13
C LEU A 155 27.38 -3.94 -4.01
N VAL A 156 27.27 -4.49 -2.81
CA VAL A 156 26.68 -3.81 -1.64
C VAL A 156 27.38 -2.48 -1.40
N ASN A 157 28.73 -2.47 -1.36
CA ASN A 157 29.50 -1.23 -1.19
C ASN A 157 29.27 -0.21 -2.31
N SER A 158 29.06 -0.66 -3.56
CA SER A 158 28.76 0.24 -4.68
C SER A 158 27.39 0.91 -4.51
N LEU A 159 26.37 0.12 -4.20
CA LEU A 159 25.00 0.61 -4.00
C LEU A 159 24.91 1.67 -2.88
N PHE A 160 25.59 1.45 -1.76
CA PHE A 160 25.64 2.43 -0.67
C PHE A 160 26.38 3.71 -1.04
N ARG A 161 27.47 3.62 -1.80
CA ARG A 161 28.20 4.81 -2.31
C ARG A 161 27.41 5.61 -3.34
N GLU A 162 26.62 4.94 -4.17
CA GLU A 162 25.76 5.59 -5.18
C GLU A 162 24.53 6.27 -4.55
N SER A 163 24.12 5.84 -3.35
CA SER A 163 22.94 6.35 -2.64
C SER A 163 23.23 6.53 -1.14
N PRO A 164 24.10 7.47 -0.75
CA PRO A 164 24.60 7.59 0.63
C PRO A 164 23.52 8.00 1.65
N ASP A 165 22.48 8.71 1.20
CA ASP A 165 21.40 9.20 2.07
C ASP A 165 20.18 8.23 2.13
N GLN A 166 20.34 7.02 1.57
CA GLN A 166 19.26 6.06 1.47
C GLN A 166 19.32 5.02 2.59
N PHE A 167 18.16 4.75 3.21
CA PHE A 167 17.99 3.55 4.02
C PHE A 167 17.80 2.33 3.13
N TRP A 168 18.53 1.27 3.45
CA TRP A 168 18.42 -0.03 2.80
C TRP A 168 17.75 -1.03 3.72
N VAL A 169 16.98 -1.93 3.13
CA VAL A 169 16.38 -3.10 3.75
C VAL A 169 17.14 -4.32 3.28
N LEU A 170 17.81 -5.00 4.18
CA LEU A 170 18.31 -6.35 3.98
C LEU A 170 17.29 -7.31 4.56
N GLN A 171 16.77 -8.23 3.76
CA GLN A 171 15.72 -9.15 4.15
C GLN A 171 16.08 -10.56 3.71
N ARG A 172 15.83 -11.55 4.58
CA ARG A 172 16.02 -12.95 4.24
C ARG A 172 15.23 -13.30 2.98
N TYR A 173 15.88 -13.97 2.04
CA TYR A 173 15.24 -14.40 0.81
C TYR A 173 14.20 -15.48 1.09
N ILE A 174 13.02 -15.36 0.50
CA ILE A 174 11.96 -16.37 0.56
C ILE A 174 12.10 -17.22 -0.70
N GLU A 175 12.45 -18.50 -0.57
CA GLU A 175 12.73 -19.36 -1.73
C GLU A 175 11.50 -19.52 -2.66
N GLY A 176 10.31 -19.59 -2.09
CA GLY A 176 9.05 -19.72 -2.85
C GLY A 176 8.65 -18.50 -3.66
N ILE A 177 9.31 -17.34 -3.49
CA ILE A 177 8.93 -16.09 -4.20
C ILE A 177 9.01 -16.21 -5.72
N GLU A 178 9.83 -17.13 -6.23
CA GLU A 178 9.96 -17.43 -7.66
C GLU A 178 8.69 -18.05 -8.25
N HIS A 179 7.88 -18.69 -7.41
CA HIS A 179 6.59 -19.28 -7.80
C HIS A 179 5.43 -18.28 -7.68
N GLY A 180 5.71 -17.11 -7.11
CA GLY A 180 4.77 -16.01 -6.95
C GLY A 180 4.49 -15.64 -5.51
N GLU A 181 3.76 -14.54 -5.35
CA GLU A 181 3.26 -14.06 -4.08
C GLU A 181 1.74 -13.89 -4.14
N THR A 182 1.06 -14.13 -3.05
CA THR A 182 -0.39 -13.93 -2.96
C THR A 182 -0.68 -12.52 -2.51
N ARG A 183 -1.39 -11.75 -3.35
CA ARG A 183 -1.93 -10.45 -2.97
C ARG A 183 -3.34 -10.61 -2.42
N THR A 184 -3.56 -10.13 -1.20
CA THR A 184 -4.86 -10.10 -0.53
C THR A 184 -5.32 -8.66 -0.35
N ILE A 185 -6.51 -8.34 -0.86
CA ILE A 185 -7.14 -7.05 -0.67
C ILE A 185 -7.97 -7.07 0.60
N ILE A 186 -7.75 -6.08 1.47
CA ILE A 186 -8.43 -5.91 2.75
C ILE A 186 -9.14 -4.55 2.74
N ALA A 187 -10.41 -4.54 3.13
CA ALA A 187 -11.19 -3.33 3.33
C ALA A 187 -11.93 -3.37 4.66
N GLY A 188 -11.86 -2.31 5.43
CA GLY A 188 -12.42 -2.27 6.78
C GLY A 188 -11.73 -3.31 7.66
N LYS A 189 -12.44 -4.40 7.94
CA LYS A 189 -11.91 -5.56 8.68
C LYS A 189 -12.12 -6.87 7.91
N GLU A 190 -12.40 -6.77 6.64
CA GLU A 190 -12.81 -7.92 5.81
C GLU A 190 -11.77 -8.21 4.74
N ILE A 191 -11.50 -9.48 4.50
CA ILE A 191 -10.77 -9.95 3.33
C ILE A 191 -11.72 -9.87 2.14
N ILE A 192 -11.39 -9.04 1.18
CA ILE A 192 -12.19 -8.82 -0.03
C ILE A 192 -11.97 -9.93 -1.03
N GLY A 193 -10.73 -10.28 -1.28
CA GLY A 193 -10.33 -11.36 -2.16
C GLY A 193 -8.82 -11.47 -2.24
N SER A 194 -8.32 -12.57 -2.80
CA SER A 194 -6.90 -12.85 -2.99
C SER A 194 -6.64 -13.34 -4.40
N TYR A 195 -5.45 -13.09 -4.94
CA TYR A 195 -4.99 -13.64 -6.20
C TYR A 195 -3.47 -13.81 -6.21
N LEU A 196 -2.99 -14.79 -6.97
CA LEU A 196 -1.58 -15.07 -7.14
C LEU A 196 -0.99 -14.13 -8.19
N ARG A 197 0.17 -13.56 -7.88
CA ARG A 197 1.02 -12.80 -8.80
C ARG A 197 2.30 -13.58 -9.04
N LYS A 198 2.53 -14.01 -10.25
CA LYS A 198 3.76 -14.69 -10.65
C LYS A 198 4.69 -13.70 -11.34
N PRO A 199 5.99 -13.69 -10.99
CA PRO A 199 6.97 -12.89 -11.72
C PRO A 199 7.11 -13.41 -13.15
N GLU A 200 7.38 -12.51 -14.08
CA GLU A 200 7.73 -12.88 -15.47
C GLU A 200 9.19 -13.36 -15.54
N ASP A 201 10.06 -12.75 -14.75
CA ASP A 201 11.44 -13.18 -14.50
C ASP A 201 11.58 -13.54 -13.00
N ALA A 202 12.45 -14.46 -12.66
CA ALA A 202 12.56 -15.15 -11.35
C ALA A 202 12.61 -14.25 -10.10
N PHE A 203 12.34 -12.93 -10.22
CA PHE A 203 12.66 -11.97 -9.15
C PHE A 203 11.61 -10.89 -8.86
N ARG A 204 10.63 -10.61 -9.75
CA ARG A 204 9.75 -9.46 -9.64
C ARG A 204 8.31 -9.80 -9.98
N ALA A 205 7.48 -10.03 -8.96
CA ALA A 205 6.05 -10.35 -9.12
C ALA A 205 5.16 -9.12 -9.43
N ASN A 206 5.72 -8.03 -9.99
CA ASN A 206 4.95 -6.82 -10.23
C ASN A 206 4.17 -6.90 -11.56
N VAL A 207 2.84 -6.94 -11.50
CA VAL A 207 1.93 -6.96 -12.66
C VAL A 207 2.19 -5.78 -13.62
N ALA A 208 2.59 -4.61 -13.10
CA ALA A 208 2.95 -3.45 -13.93
C ALA A 208 4.22 -3.67 -14.79
N GLN A 209 4.94 -4.77 -14.58
CA GLN A 209 6.14 -5.18 -15.33
C GLN A 209 5.96 -6.53 -16.06
N GLY A 210 4.71 -6.94 -16.34
CA GLY A 210 4.41 -8.15 -17.11
C GLY A 210 4.08 -9.39 -16.27
N GLY A 211 4.05 -9.31 -14.94
CA GLY A 211 3.69 -10.45 -14.08
C GLY A 211 2.30 -11.02 -14.38
N GLN A 212 2.18 -12.34 -14.37
CA GLN A 212 0.91 -13.05 -14.58
C GLN A 212 0.10 -13.08 -13.29
N ILE A 213 -1.24 -12.97 -13.44
CA ILE A 213 -2.20 -13.12 -12.35
C ILE A 213 -3.05 -14.36 -12.55
N SER A 214 -3.39 -15.04 -11.45
CA SER A 214 -4.30 -16.19 -11.48
C SER A 214 -5.09 -16.31 -10.20
N GLN A 215 -6.20 -17.04 -10.27
CA GLN A 215 -6.99 -17.40 -9.09
C GLN A 215 -6.13 -18.17 -8.10
N THR A 216 -6.31 -17.89 -6.83
CA THR A 216 -5.72 -18.67 -5.75
C THR A 216 -6.51 -18.50 -4.46
N ASP A 217 -6.55 -19.56 -3.67
CA ASP A 217 -6.92 -19.47 -2.26
C ASP A 217 -5.66 -19.17 -1.43
N LEU A 218 -5.86 -18.45 -0.33
CA LEU A 218 -4.78 -18.27 0.63
C LEU A 218 -4.34 -19.64 1.16
N SER A 219 -3.04 -19.94 1.07
CA SER A 219 -2.48 -21.06 1.80
C SER A 219 -2.76 -20.91 3.31
N GLU A 220 -2.76 -22.01 4.05
CA GLU A 220 -2.96 -21.96 5.50
C GLU A 220 -1.94 -21.04 6.19
N ARG A 221 -0.67 -21.10 5.78
CA ARG A 221 0.41 -20.28 6.33
C ARG A 221 0.20 -18.79 6.02
N ASP A 222 -0.15 -18.44 4.79
CA ASP A 222 -0.40 -17.05 4.37
C ASP A 222 -1.66 -16.51 5.05
N ARG A 223 -2.68 -17.35 5.23
CA ARG A 223 -3.91 -16.99 5.95
C ARG A 223 -3.60 -16.57 7.39
N LEU A 224 -2.76 -17.32 8.11
CA LEU A 224 -2.37 -16.96 9.48
C LEU A 224 -1.68 -15.60 9.56
N VAL A 225 -0.85 -15.24 8.58
CA VAL A 225 -0.21 -13.91 8.52
C VAL A 225 -1.27 -12.84 8.27
N VAL A 226 -2.14 -13.03 7.27
CA VAL A 226 -3.18 -12.05 6.93
C VAL A 226 -4.14 -11.84 8.09
N GLU A 227 -4.57 -12.91 8.79
CA GLU A 227 -5.46 -12.83 9.96
C GLU A 227 -4.85 -12.07 11.14
N GLN A 228 -3.52 -12.05 11.29
CA GLN A 228 -2.82 -11.23 12.27
C GLN A 228 -2.71 -9.76 11.83
N ILE A 229 -2.58 -9.51 10.53
CA ILE A 229 -2.45 -8.15 9.98
C ILE A 229 -3.80 -7.41 9.98
N VAL A 230 -4.92 -8.08 9.71
CA VAL A 230 -6.26 -7.44 9.69
C VAL A 230 -6.57 -6.65 10.96
N PRO A 231 -6.44 -7.18 12.19
CA PRO A 231 -6.66 -6.39 13.40
C PRO A 231 -5.68 -5.23 13.54
N ARG A 232 -4.41 -5.40 13.14
CA ARG A 232 -3.41 -4.32 13.17
C ARG A 232 -3.77 -3.15 12.23
N LEU A 233 -4.28 -3.47 11.04
CA LEU A 233 -4.80 -2.43 10.12
C LEU A 233 -5.94 -1.66 10.78
N ALA A 234 -6.86 -2.36 11.46
CA ALA A 234 -7.99 -1.73 12.15
C ALA A 234 -7.56 -0.85 13.34
N GLU A 235 -6.63 -1.33 14.17
CA GLU A 235 -6.04 -0.58 15.30
C GLU A 235 -5.38 0.72 14.82
N LYS A 236 -4.67 0.66 13.71
CA LYS A 236 -4.03 1.80 13.05
C LYS A 236 -4.99 2.68 12.25
N ASN A 237 -6.30 2.38 12.26
CA ASN A 237 -7.30 3.08 11.46
C ASN A 237 -6.93 3.12 9.94
N ILE A 238 -6.39 2.01 9.43
CA ILE A 238 -6.14 1.77 8.01
C ILE A 238 -7.34 1.02 7.45
N GLY A 239 -8.15 1.68 6.63
CA GLY A 239 -9.39 1.11 6.12
C GLY A 239 -9.24 0.34 4.82
N PHE A 240 -8.15 0.52 4.07
CA PHE A 240 -7.92 -0.17 2.80
C PHE A 240 -6.44 -0.50 2.62
N ALA A 241 -6.15 -1.76 2.32
CA ALA A 241 -4.80 -2.25 2.13
C ALA A 241 -4.72 -3.40 1.14
N ALA A 242 -3.56 -3.58 0.52
CA ALA A 242 -3.16 -4.83 -0.11
C ALA A 242 -2.00 -5.42 0.69
N VAL A 243 -2.12 -6.69 1.05
CA VAL A 243 -1.12 -7.47 1.78
C VAL A 243 -0.58 -8.54 0.84
N ASP A 244 0.72 -8.52 0.64
CA ASP A 244 1.43 -9.49 -0.19
C ASP A 244 2.13 -10.51 0.73
N THR A 245 1.83 -11.79 0.54
CA THR A 245 2.39 -12.89 1.34
C THR A 245 3.01 -13.96 0.45
N CYS A 246 4.01 -14.65 0.97
CA CYS A 246 4.63 -15.80 0.33
C CYS A 246 5.13 -16.78 1.39
N GLU A 247 4.71 -18.06 1.30
CA GLU A 247 5.14 -19.16 2.19
C GLU A 247 4.98 -18.86 3.70
N GLY A 248 3.98 -18.07 4.07
CA GLY A 248 3.73 -17.71 5.47
C GLY A 248 4.55 -16.52 5.97
N PHE A 249 5.18 -15.78 5.06
CA PHE A 249 5.86 -14.53 5.37
C PHE A 249 5.15 -13.34 4.73
N LEU A 250 5.17 -12.21 5.42
CA LEU A 250 4.79 -10.94 4.82
C LEU A 250 5.89 -10.47 3.86
N VAL A 251 5.50 -10.12 2.64
CA VAL A 251 6.38 -9.48 1.65
C VAL A 251 6.23 -7.97 1.70
N GLU A 252 4.98 -7.48 1.71
CA GLU A 252 4.67 -6.05 1.73
C GLU A 252 3.23 -5.77 2.19
N VAL A 253 3.03 -4.61 2.84
CA VAL A 253 1.70 -4.01 3.07
C VAL A 253 1.63 -2.69 2.31
N ASN A 254 0.69 -2.59 1.39
CA ASN A 254 0.42 -1.38 0.61
C ASN A 254 -0.87 -0.74 1.09
N ILE A 255 -0.80 0.52 1.59
CA ILE A 255 -1.94 1.24 2.17
C ILE A 255 -2.28 2.53 1.42
N VAL A 256 -1.43 2.95 0.50
CA VAL A 256 -1.62 4.15 -0.32
C VAL A 256 -2.13 3.72 -1.69
N ASN A 257 -3.44 3.76 -1.87
CA ASN A 257 -4.12 3.40 -3.12
C ASN A 257 -3.59 2.09 -3.77
N PRO A 258 -3.55 0.97 -3.02
CA PRO A 258 -3.04 -0.27 -3.57
C PRO A 258 -3.86 -0.74 -4.76
N GLY A 259 -3.20 -1.17 -5.83
CA GLY A 259 -3.84 -1.85 -6.94
C GLY A 259 -4.27 -3.28 -6.54
N GLY A 260 -5.26 -3.80 -7.26
CA GLY A 260 -5.70 -5.18 -7.07
C GLY A 260 -7.19 -5.40 -7.29
N LEU A 261 -8.05 -4.37 -7.18
CA LEU A 261 -9.48 -4.55 -7.44
C LEU A 261 -9.75 -4.94 -8.89
N SER A 262 -9.16 -4.23 -9.86
CA SER A 262 -9.26 -4.61 -11.28
C SER A 262 -8.69 -6.00 -11.54
N SER A 263 -7.55 -6.33 -10.91
CA SER A 263 -6.97 -7.68 -11.04
C SER A 263 -7.88 -8.78 -10.49
N LEU A 264 -8.55 -8.54 -9.36
CA LEU A 264 -9.56 -9.47 -8.84
C LEU A 264 -10.73 -9.63 -9.82
N GLN A 265 -11.23 -8.52 -10.38
CA GLN A 265 -12.29 -8.55 -11.39
C GLN A 265 -11.89 -9.37 -12.61
N ASP A 266 -10.67 -9.15 -13.14
CA ASP A 266 -10.14 -9.85 -14.30
C ASP A 266 -10.02 -11.37 -14.04
N VAL A 267 -9.55 -11.74 -12.84
CA VAL A 267 -9.28 -13.13 -12.46
C VAL A 267 -10.56 -13.90 -12.12
N TYR A 268 -11.52 -13.27 -11.42
CA TYR A 268 -12.72 -13.93 -10.93
C TYR A 268 -13.98 -13.61 -11.73
N SER A 269 -13.92 -12.66 -12.66
CA SER A 269 -15.08 -12.15 -13.42
C SER A 269 -16.21 -11.65 -12.51
N GLU A 270 -15.85 -11.07 -11.36
CA GLU A 270 -16.75 -10.55 -10.32
C GLU A 270 -16.34 -9.13 -9.91
N ASP A 271 -17.32 -8.28 -9.61
CA ASP A 271 -17.05 -6.91 -9.11
C ASP A 271 -16.82 -6.91 -7.60
N PHE A 272 -15.58 -6.67 -7.21
CA PHE A 272 -15.16 -6.54 -5.80
C PHE A 272 -15.24 -5.10 -5.27
N SER A 273 -15.50 -4.11 -6.11
CA SER A 273 -15.53 -2.70 -5.70
C SER A 273 -16.70 -2.41 -4.75
N LYS A 274 -17.88 -2.96 -5.04
CA LYS A 274 -19.06 -2.83 -4.18
C LYS A 274 -18.89 -3.51 -2.83
N LYS A 275 -18.30 -4.71 -2.80
CA LYS A 275 -17.93 -5.42 -1.56
C LYS A 275 -16.96 -4.59 -0.73
N THR A 276 -15.96 -3.97 -1.39
CA THR A 276 -15.01 -3.06 -0.76
C THR A 276 -15.70 -1.85 -0.13
N ALA A 277 -16.58 -1.17 -0.88
CA ALA A 277 -17.31 -0.01 -0.38
C ALA A 277 -18.18 -0.36 0.84
N LEU A 278 -18.91 -1.46 0.80
CA LEU A 278 -19.73 -1.95 1.93
C LEU A 278 -18.88 -2.24 3.17
N ALA A 279 -17.72 -2.89 3.02
CA ALA A 279 -16.81 -3.18 4.13
C ALA A 279 -16.28 -1.88 4.77
N ILE A 280 -15.96 -0.86 3.98
CA ILE A 280 -15.53 0.46 4.47
C ILE A 280 -16.66 1.16 5.23
N ILE A 281 -17.87 1.21 4.66
CA ILE A 281 -19.06 1.85 5.30
C ILE A 281 -19.32 1.20 6.66
N LYS A 282 -19.34 -0.13 6.73
CA LYS A 282 -19.54 -0.90 7.96
C LYS A 282 -18.45 -0.61 8.99
N ALA A 283 -17.17 -0.58 8.57
CA ALA A 283 -16.05 -0.32 9.49
C ALA A 283 -16.06 1.10 10.06
N LYS A 284 -16.49 2.09 9.28
CA LYS A 284 -16.56 3.50 9.69
C LYS A 284 -17.84 3.86 10.43
N LYS A 285 -18.79 2.90 10.58
CA LYS A 285 -20.08 3.09 11.25
C LYS A 285 -20.87 4.31 10.73
N ILE A 286 -20.79 4.56 9.44
CA ILE A 286 -21.51 5.63 8.77
C ILE A 286 -22.81 5.03 8.24
N SER A 287 -23.92 5.43 8.82
CA SER A 287 -25.28 5.03 8.43
C SER A 287 -25.98 6.15 7.66
#